data_2210b29f6f92c466e34fe4b8a34efcf4
#
_entry.id   2210b29f6f92c466e34fe4b8a34efcf4
#
_cell.length_a   1.000
_cell.length_b   1.000
_cell.length_c   1.000
_cell.angle_alpha   90.00
_cell.angle_beta   90.00
_cell.angle_gamma   90.00
#
_symmetry.space_group_name_H-M   'P 1'
#
loop_
_entity.id
_entity.type
_entity.pdbx_description
1 polymer ?
#
loop_
_entity_poly.entity_id
_entity_poly.type
_entity_poly.pdbx_seq_one_letter_code
_entity_poly.pdbx_strand_id
1 'polypeptide(L)'
;MNEVLQINPAFETIIPELSPDEFAQLEENIITEQRIIDPIITWKGMIVDGHNRYKIAQKHPEIPFTTHEKTFVNEDEAVIWICSHQLGRRNINEIQKKCLIASRYESEKKVKMFNGNRYTLTGESRVGEKTP
;
A
#
# COMPACT_ATOMS: atom_id res chain seq x y z
N MET A 1 7.36 1.69 -23.02
CA MET A 1 7.04 2.87 -22.23
C MET A 1 6.25 2.47 -21.01
N ASN A 2 6.60 3.00 -19.87
CA ASN A 2 5.94 2.62 -18.63
C ASN A 2 4.62 3.33 -18.47
N GLU A 3 3.74 2.67 -17.76
CA GLU A 3 2.41 3.18 -17.46
C GLU A 3 2.46 4.35 -16.49
N VAL A 4 1.58 5.32 -16.67
CA VAL A 4 1.48 6.47 -15.76
C VAL A 4 0.50 6.10 -14.65
N LEU A 5 0.97 6.16 -13.40
CA LEU A 5 0.16 5.82 -12.24
C LEU A 5 -0.12 7.07 -11.42
N GLN A 6 -1.21 7.02 -10.66
CA GLN A 6 -1.58 8.11 -9.78
C GLN A 6 -1.12 7.82 -8.36
N ILE A 7 -0.86 8.88 -7.61
CA ILE A 7 -0.45 8.77 -6.22
C ILE A 7 -1.55 9.35 -5.35
N ASN A 8 -2.09 8.51 -4.47
CA ASN A 8 -3.09 8.95 -3.51
C ASN A 8 -2.35 9.36 -2.24
N PRO A 9 -2.43 10.64 -1.83
CA PRO A 9 -1.71 11.09 -0.64
C PRO A 9 -2.08 10.30 0.61
N ALA A 10 -3.33 9.84 0.72
CA ALA A 10 -3.74 9.04 1.87
C ALA A 10 -3.00 7.72 1.95
N PHE A 11 -2.58 7.18 0.81
CA PHE A 11 -1.80 5.94 0.78
C PHE A 11 -0.31 6.24 0.96
N GLU A 12 0.17 7.27 0.29
CA GLU A 12 1.60 7.58 0.31
C GLU A 12 2.09 7.95 1.70
N THR A 13 1.29 8.73 2.45
CA THR A 13 1.69 9.20 3.76
C THR A 13 1.76 8.08 4.80
N ILE A 14 1.09 6.95 4.55
CA ILE A 14 1.15 5.81 5.45
C ILE A 14 2.50 5.09 5.34
N ILE A 15 3.08 5.10 4.14
CA ILE A 15 4.31 4.34 3.87
C ILE A 15 5.47 4.95 4.64
N PRO A 16 6.19 4.14 5.45
CA PRO A 16 7.37 4.67 6.14
C PRO A 16 8.41 5.16 5.15
N GLU A 17 8.95 6.32 5.42
CA GLU A 17 9.91 6.95 4.52
C GLU A 17 11.25 6.21 4.58
N LEU A 18 11.84 5.96 3.44
CA LEU A 18 13.17 5.39 3.39
C LEU A 18 14.21 6.45 3.72
N SER A 19 15.27 6.06 4.41
CA SER A 19 16.40 6.95 4.59
C SER A 19 17.07 7.21 3.24
N PRO A 20 17.85 8.28 3.12
CA PRO A 20 18.58 8.52 1.87
C PRO A 20 19.45 7.34 1.46
N ASP A 21 20.08 6.69 2.42
CA ASP A 21 20.93 5.52 2.14
C ASP A 21 20.11 4.34 1.63
N GLU A 22 18.96 4.12 2.26
CA GLU A 22 18.06 3.03 1.84
C GLU A 22 17.54 3.27 0.43
N PHE A 23 17.16 4.51 0.14
CA PHE A 23 16.65 4.85 -1.18
C PHE A 23 17.75 4.69 -2.24
N ALA A 24 18.96 5.16 -1.92
CA ALA A 24 20.10 5.04 -2.85
C ALA A 24 20.41 3.57 -3.12
N GLN A 25 20.34 2.73 -2.09
CA GLN A 25 20.61 1.30 -2.27
C GLN A 25 19.55 0.65 -3.14
N LEU A 26 18.29 1.00 -2.93
CA LEU A 26 17.20 0.47 -3.74
C LEU A 26 17.38 0.88 -5.20
N GLU A 27 17.73 2.15 -5.42
CA GLU A 27 17.93 2.65 -6.77
C GLU A 27 19.11 1.93 -7.45
N GLU A 28 20.20 1.72 -6.73
CA GLU A 28 21.36 1.04 -7.27
C GLU A 28 21.02 -0.40 -7.64
N ASN A 29 20.25 -1.08 -6.80
CA ASN A 29 19.84 -2.45 -7.07
C ASN A 29 19.00 -2.53 -8.35
N ILE A 30 18.09 -1.58 -8.52
CA ILE A 30 17.22 -1.55 -9.69
C ILE A 30 18.04 -1.26 -10.94
N ILE A 31 18.98 -0.33 -10.86
CA ILE A 31 19.84 -0.02 -12.01
C ILE A 31 20.69 -1.24 -12.39
N THR A 32 21.20 -1.95 -11.40
CA THR A 32 22.00 -3.15 -11.65
C THR A 32 21.20 -4.23 -12.35
N GLU A 33 19.94 -4.43 -11.90
CA GLU A 33 19.06 -5.45 -12.49
C GLU A 33 18.46 -5.01 -13.81
N GLN A 34 18.47 -3.71 -14.10
CA GLN A 34 17.90 -3.11 -15.31
C GLN A 34 16.39 -3.37 -15.42
N ARG A 35 15.75 -3.65 -14.31
CA ARG A 35 14.29 -3.80 -14.24
C ARG A 35 13.86 -3.77 -12.78
N ILE A 36 12.59 -3.49 -12.58
CA ILE A 36 11.99 -3.56 -11.25
C ILE A 36 11.29 -4.91 -11.18
N ILE A 37 11.84 -5.79 -10.35
CA ILE A 37 11.42 -7.20 -10.31
C ILE A 37 10.03 -7.34 -9.69
N ASP A 38 9.82 -6.71 -8.52
CA ASP A 38 8.54 -6.82 -7.83
C ASP A 38 7.51 -5.89 -8.47
N PRO A 39 6.30 -6.36 -8.73
CA PRO A 39 5.30 -5.50 -9.35
C PRO A 39 4.87 -4.39 -8.41
N ILE A 40 4.46 -3.27 -8.98
CA ILE A 40 3.85 -2.18 -8.23
C ILE A 40 2.37 -2.55 -8.07
N ILE A 41 1.91 -2.57 -6.82
CA ILE A 41 0.51 -2.93 -6.55
C ILE A 41 -0.34 -1.69 -6.72
N THR A 42 -1.41 -1.81 -7.50
CA THR A 42 -2.29 -0.69 -7.81
C THR A 42 -3.74 -1.02 -7.46
N TRP A 43 -4.52 0.04 -7.31
CA TRP A 43 -5.96 -0.05 -7.15
C TRP A 43 -6.55 1.17 -7.84
N LYS A 44 -7.40 0.92 -8.84
CA LYS A 44 -8.03 1.98 -9.64
C LYS A 44 -7.00 2.97 -10.21
N GLY A 45 -5.87 2.45 -10.66
CA GLY A 45 -4.82 3.26 -11.24
C GLY A 45 -3.96 4.00 -10.23
N MET A 46 -4.21 3.84 -8.95
CA MET A 46 -3.43 4.47 -7.89
C MET A 46 -2.46 3.47 -7.29
N ILE A 47 -1.29 3.97 -6.88
CA ILE A 47 -0.29 3.11 -6.26
C ILE A 47 -0.70 2.78 -4.84
N VAL A 48 -0.72 1.48 -4.52
CA VAL A 48 -0.98 0.98 -3.18
C VAL A 48 0.33 0.56 -2.52
N ASP A 49 1.19 -0.11 -3.27
CA ASP A 49 2.52 -0.50 -2.77
C ASP A 49 3.52 -0.33 -3.90
N GLY A 50 4.68 0.22 -3.57
CA GLY A 50 5.75 0.43 -4.53
C GLY A 50 5.98 1.89 -4.89
N HIS A 51 5.60 2.81 -4.01
CA HIS A 51 5.79 4.24 -4.27
C HIS A 51 7.25 4.58 -4.57
N ASN A 52 8.18 4.01 -3.81
CA ASN A 52 9.61 4.29 -4.02
C ASN A 52 10.10 3.69 -5.33
N ARG A 53 9.63 2.51 -5.68
CA ARG A 53 9.98 1.89 -6.96
C ARG A 53 9.46 2.71 -8.12
N TYR A 54 8.27 3.26 -7.99
CA TYR A 54 7.72 4.11 -9.02
C TYR A 54 8.53 5.40 -9.19
N LYS A 55 8.97 6.00 -8.08
CA LYS A 55 9.82 7.19 -8.15
C LYS A 55 11.10 6.90 -8.93
N ILE A 56 11.69 5.75 -8.68
CA ILE A 56 12.91 5.34 -9.37
C ILE A 56 12.63 5.11 -10.85
N ALA A 57 11.51 4.48 -11.16
CA ALA A 57 11.12 4.25 -12.55
C ALA A 57 10.92 5.56 -13.30
N GLN A 58 10.43 6.59 -12.63
CA GLN A 58 10.26 7.90 -13.26
C GLN A 58 11.61 8.58 -13.52
N LYS A 59 12.59 8.36 -12.66
CA LYS A 59 13.93 8.88 -12.87
C LYS A 59 14.67 8.13 -13.97
N HIS A 60 14.30 6.89 -14.22
CA HIS A 60 14.97 6.02 -15.19
C HIS A 60 13.91 5.41 -16.11
N PRO A 61 13.37 6.21 -17.06
CA PRO A 61 12.26 5.75 -17.90
C PRO A 61 12.57 4.51 -18.74
N GLU A 62 13.86 4.22 -18.94
CA GLU A 62 14.27 3.06 -19.73
C GLU A 62 14.11 1.76 -18.94
N ILE A 63 13.92 1.84 -17.61
CA ILE A 63 13.81 0.65 -16.77
C ILE A 63 12.34 0.24 -16.68
N PRO A 64 11.99 -0.97 -17.13
CA PRO A 64 10.59 -1.40 -17.12
C PRO A 64 10.12 -1.82 -15.73
N PHE A 65 8.82 -1.67 -15.52
CA PHE A 65 8.18 -2.21 -14.33
C PHE A 65 6.83 -2.81 -14.72
N THR A 66 6.30 -3.65 -13.86
CA THR A 66 4.98 -4.24 -14.05
C THR A 66 4.07 -3.80 -12.92
N THR A 67 2.77 -3.90 -13.16
CA THR A 67 1.76 -3.58 -12.15
C THR A 67 0.91 -4.80 -11.88
N HIS A 68 0.35 -4.84 -10.70
CA HIS A 68 -0.61 -5.87 -10.31
C HIS A 68 -1.79 -5.17 -9.65
N GLU A 69 -2.95 -5.26 -10.28
CA GLU A 69 -4.16 -4.63 -9.75
C GLU A 69 -4.73 -5.47 -8.63
N LYS A 70 -5.03 -4.81 -7.51
CA LYS A 70 -5.66 -5.45 -6.37
C LYS A 70 -7.00 -4.77 -6.13
N THR A 71 -7.99 -5.53 -5.72
CA THR A 71 -9.35 -5.01 -5.54
C THR A 71 -9.65 -4.81 -4.06
N PHE A 72 -10.18 -3.64 -3.73
CA PHE A 72 -10.63 -3.32 -2.38
C PHE A 72 -12.06 -2.79 -2.45
N VAL A 73 -12.80 -2.95 -1.36
CA VAL A 73 -14.17 -2.46 -1.30
C VAL A 73 -14.18 -0.94 -1.27
N ASN A 74 -13.27 -0.35 -0.50
CA ASN A 74 -13.18 1.10 -0.39
C ASN A 74 -11.77 1.48 0.06
N GLU A 75 -11.56 2.78 0.22
CA GLU A 75 -10.24 3.31 0.57
C GLU A 75 -9.76 2.82 1.93
N ASP A 76 -10.68 2.69 2.90
CA ASP A 76 -10.28 2.22 4.23
C ASP A 76 -9.77 0.78 4.20
N GLU A 77 -10.39 -0.06 3.38
CA GLU A 77 -9.89 -1.43 3.21
C GLU A 77 -8.48 -1.44 2.63
N ALA A 78 -8.24 -0.55 1.68
CA ALA A 78 -6.90 -0.43 1.11
C ALA A 78 -5.89 0.02 2.16
N VAL A 79 -6.27 1.00 3.01
CA VAL A 79 -5.39 1.48 4.08
C VAL A 79 -5.05 0.34 5.04
N ILE A 80 -6.05 -0.47 5.41
CA ILE A 80 -5.82 -1.61 6.30
C ILE A 80 -4.78 -2.56 5.68
N TRP A 81 -4.96 -2.84 4.40
CA TRP A 81 -4.03 -3.74 3.72
C TRP A 81 -2.61 -3.15 3.68
N ILE A 82 -2.49 -1.86 3.35
CA ILE A 82 -1.20 -1.19 3.30
C ILE A 82 -0.50 -1.26 4.65
N CYS A 83 -1.22 -0.92 5.72
CA CYS A 83 -0.64 -0.91 7.06
C CYS A 83 -0.18 -2.31 7.45
N SER A 84 -1.00 -3.32 7.19
CA SER A 84 -0.66 -4.70 7.53
C SER A 84 0.55 -5.18 6.74
N HIS A 85 0.61 -4.79 5.46
CA HIS A 85 1.72 -5.18 4.61
C HIS A 85 3.02 -4.52 5.09
N GLN A 86 2.96 -3.24 5.43
CA GLN A 86 4.14 -2.52 5.92
C GLN A 86 4.59 -3.05 7.29
N LEU A 87 3.65 -3.44 8.15
CA LEU A 87 3.99 -4.00 9.45
C LEU A 87 4.74 -5.32 9.34
N GLY A 88 4.61 -6.00 8.21
CA GLY A 88 5.36 -7.23 7.98
C GLY A 88 6.80 -7.01 7.56
N ARG A 89 7.23 -5.79 7.36
CA ARG A 89 8.59 -5.52 6.93
C ARG A 89 9.55 -5.56 8.11
N ARG A 90 10.81 -5.89 7.81
CA ARG A 90 11.80 -6.08 8.87
C ARG A 90 12.43 -4.79 9.36
N ASN A 91 12.47 -3.75 8.52
CA ASN A 91 13.27 -2.58 8.80
C ASN A 91 12.43 -1.35 9.19
N ILE A 92 11.33 -1.57 9.89
CA ILE A 92 10.57 -0.47 10.45
C ILE A 92 10.90 -0.33 11.94
N ASN A 93 10.96 0.93 12.40
CA ASN A 93 11.27 1.19 13.80
C ASN A 93 9.97 1.26 14.62
N GLU A 94 10.12 1.44 15.93
CA GLU A 94 8.98 1.42 16.84
C GLU A 94 8.00 2.57 16.58
N ILE A 95 8.53 3.74 16.25
CA ILE A 95 7.67 4.89 15.96
C ILE A 95 6.85 4.64 14.70
N GLN A 96 7.51 4.14 13.64
CA GLN A 96 6.83 3.79 12.40
C GLN A 96 5.77 2.74 12.63
N LYS A 97 6.10 1.74 13.45
CA LYS A 97 5.16 0.67 13.78
C LYS A 97 3.93 1.22 14.47
N LYS A 98 4.12 2.11 15.44
CA LYS A 98 3.00 2.71 16.15
C LYS A 98 2.11 3.53 15.22
N CYS A 99 2.71 4.27 14.30
CA CYS A 99 1.95 5.04 13.33
C CYS A 99 1.11 4.15 12.42
N LEU A 100 1.68 3.04 11.97
CA LEU A 100 0.97 2.10 11.13
C LEU A 100 -0.19 1.45 11.87
N ILE A 101 0.03 1.07 13.13
CA ILE A 101 -1.02 0.47 13.94
C ILE A 101 -2.14 1.48 14.16
N ALA A 102 -1.80 2.73 14.43
CA ALA A 102 -2.82 3.76 14.64
C ALA A 102 -3.64 4.01 13.39
N SER A 103 -2.98 4.10 12.23
CA SER A 103 -3.68 4.30 10.95
C SER A 103 -4.60 3.13 10.64
N ARG A 104 -4.10 1.90 10.87
CA ARG A 104 -4.90 0.71 10.64
C ARG A 104 -6.12 0.69 11.56
N TYR A 105 -5.92 1.04 12.81
CA TYR A 105 -7.01 1.05 13.78
C TYR A 105 -8.12 2.02 13.37
N GLU A 106 -7.74 3.21 12.93
CA GLU A 106 -8.73 4.19 12.49
C GLU A 106 -9.55 3.71 11.29
N SER A 107 -8.88 3.09 10.34
CA SER A 107 -9.58 2.57 9.17
C SER A 107 -10.42 1.35 9.51
N GLU A 108 -9.93 0.48 10.39
CA GLU A 108 -10.69 -0.67 10.86
C GLU A 108 -11.96 -0.22 11.58
N LYS A 109 -11.85 0.85 12.34
CA LYS A 109 -13.00 1.40 13.05
C LYS A 109 -14.07 1.85 12.07
N LYS A 110 -13.67 2.54 11.01
CA LYS A 110 -14.61 3.00 10.00
C LYS A 110 -15.28 1.85 9.27
N VAL A 111 -14.50 0.84 8.90
CA VAL A 111 -15.02 -0.35 8.23
C VAL A 111 -16.01 -1.07 9.15
N LYS A 112 -15.65 -1.23 10.41
CA LYS A 112 -16.49 -1.92 11.37
C LYS A 112 -17.81 -1.20 11.58
N MET A 113 -17.78 0.12 11.67
CA MET A 113 -19.00 0.91 11.83
C MET A 113 -19.92 0.76 10.62
N PHE A 114 -19.33 0.84 9.43
CA PHE A 114 -20.10 0.67 8.20
C PHE A 114 -20.71 -0.72 8.13
N ASN A 115 -19.93 -1.74 8.42
CA ASN A 115 -20.41 -3.13 8.37
C ASN A 115 -21.42 -3.40 9.48
N GLY A 116 -21.20 -2.82 10.65
CA GLY A 116 -22.16 -2.95 11.75
C GLY A 116 -23.50 -2.38 11.39
N ASN A 117 -23.53 -1.20 10.78
CA ASN A 117 -24.76 -0.59 10.34
C ASN A 117 -25.44 -1.43 9.27
N ARG A 118 -24.67 -1.95 8.34
CA ARG A 118 -25.20 -2.81 7.30
C ARG A 118 -25.82 -4.06 7.88
N TYR A 119 -25.14 -4.71 8.81
CA TYR A 119 -25.62 -5.93 9.42
C TYR A 119 -26.84 -5.67 10.28
N THR A 120 -26.87 -4.52 10.95
CA THR A 120 -28.03 -4.13 11.73
C THR A 120 -29.26 -4.03 10.84
N LEU A 121 -29.08 -3.45 9.66
CA LEU A 121 -30.19 -3.27 8.72
C LEU A 121 -30.64 -4.59 8.11
N THR A 122 -29.70 -5.49 7.83
CA THR A 122 -30.00 -6.75 7.18
C THR A 122 -30.25 -7.89 8.14
N GLY A 123 -29.78 -7.74 9.37
CA GLY A 123 -29.87 -8.82 10.34
C GLY A 123 -28.89 -9.93 10.08
N GLU A 124 -27.85 -9.68 9.31
CA GLU A 124 -26.93 -10.70 8.88
C GLU A 124 -25.53 -10.48 9.40
N SER A 125 -24.87 -11.54 9.77
CA SER A 125 -23.47 -11.42 10.14
C SER A 125 -22.66 -12.30 9.22
N ARG A 126 -21.58 -11.98 8.86
CA ARG A 126 -20.76 -12.69 7.98
C ARG A 126 -19.46 -13.12 8.44
N VAL A 127 -19.65 -13.26 8.51
CA VAL A 127 -18.53 -13.37 8.82
C VAL A 127 -17.63 -13.55 8.41
N GLY A 128 -18.04 -13.24 8.08
CA GLY A 128 -17.06 -13.32 7.97
C GLY A 128 -16.71 -13.42 7.43
N GLU A 129 -16.92 -13.43 7.09
CA GLU A 129 -16.45 -13.40 6.59
C GLU A 129 -15.92 -13.03 6.39
N LYS A 130 -16.03 -12.92 6.28
CA LYS A 130 -15.39 -12.61 6.15
C LYS A 130 -14.87 -12.25 6.12
N THR A 131 -15.20 -12.12 5.98
CA THR A 131 -14.76 -11.86 5.96
C THR A 131 -14.46 -11.68 6.00
N PRO A 132 -14.41 -11.75 5.88
CA PRO A 132 -14.07 -11.52 5.94
C PRO A 132 -13.84 -11.58 6.01
#